data_caae6b49cebbbe96f840e2d3cd21242d
#
_entry.id   caae6b49cebbbe96f840e2d3cd21242d
#
_cell.length_a   1.000
_cell.length_b   1.000
_cell.length_c   1.000
_cell.angle_alpha   90.00
_cell.angle_beta   90.00
_cell.angle_gamma   90.00
#
_symmetry.space_group_name_H-M   'P 1'
#
loop_
_entity.id
_entity.type
_entity.pdbx_description
1 polymer ?
#
loop_
_entity_poly.entity_id
_entity_poly.type
_entity_poly.pdbx_seq_one_letter_code
_entity_poly.pdbx_strand_id
1 'polypeptide(L)' 'MDKMRFFIDSDKTEKLIYSFNSNNLIVPHLGADVIVNDKIYYVTDVVVAYDDDAQSVDVMVEEVNL' A
#
# COMPACT_ATOMS: atom_id res chain seq x y z
N MET A 1 7.39 -15.04 -4.84
CA MET A 1 7.34 -13.62 -5.23
C MET A 1 6.48 -12.86 -4.25
N ASP A 2 6.95 -11.75 -3.78
CA ASP A 2 6.24 -10.95 -2.79
C ASP A 2 5.18 -10.09 -3.44
N LYS A 3 4.17 -9.73 -2.68
CA LYS A 3 3.02 -8.98 -3.17
C LYS A 3 2.83 -7.71 -2.35
N MET A 4 2.56 -6.61 -3.03
CA MET A 4 2.21 -5.36 -2.38
C MET A 4 0.87 -4.86 -2.90
N ARG A 5 0.01 -4.41 -1.98
CA ARG A 5 -1.31 -3.88 -2.32
C ARG A 5 -1.49 -2.54 -1.65
N PHE A 6 -2.09 -1.61 -2.37
CA PHE A 6 -2.44 -0.28 -1.85
C PHE A 6 -3.95 -0.16 -1.76
N PHE A 7 -4.42 0.24 -0.60
CA PHE A 7 -5.86 0.41 -0.33
C PHE A 7 -6.13 1.83 0.13
N ILE A 8 -7.24 2.39 -0.35
CA ILE A 8 -7.81 3.58 0.26
C ILE A 8 -8.72 3.12 1.40
N ASP A 9 -8.43 3.60 2.60
CA ASP A 9 -9.26 3.35 3.76
C ASP A 9 -10.28 4.48 3.85
N SER A 10 -11.52 4.22 3.46
CA SER A 10 -12.58 5.21 3.54
C SER A 10 -13.74 4.66 4.36
N ASP A 11 -14.08 5.36 5.40
CA ASP A 11 -15.21 5.17 6.31
C ASP A 11 -15.52 3.75 6.75
N LYS A 12 -15.84 2.83 5.88
CA LYS A 12 -16.21 1.47 6.26
C LYS A 12 -15.73 0.42 5.28
N THR A 13 -15.08 0.83 4.21
CA THR A 13 -14.64 -0.11 3.19
C THR A 13 -13.23 0.21 2.76
N GLU A 14 -12.44 -0.83 2.61
CA GLU A 14 -11.13 -0.75 2.01
C GLU A 14 -11.29 -0.95 0.51
N LYS A 15 -10.74 -0.03 -0.27
CA LYS A 15 -10.78 -0.13 -1.72
C LYS A 15 -9.37 -0.34 -2.25
N LEU A 16 -9.17 -1.43 -2.96
CA LEU A 16 -7.91 -1.71 -3.63
C LEU A 16 -7.72 -0.76 -4.80
N ILE A 17 -6.61 -0.02 -4.82
CA ILE A 17 -6.31 0.91 -5.89
C ILE A 17 -5.14 0.46 -6.75
N TYR A 18 -4.26 -0.39 -6.22
CA TYR A 18 -3.10 -0.85 -6.96
C TYR A 18 -2.54 -2.11 -6.32
N SER A 19 -2.05 -3.04 -7.14
CA SER A 19 -1.44 -4.27 -6.67
C SER A 19 -0.37 -4.71 -7.66
N PHE A 20 0.74 -5.22 -7.13
CA PHE A 20 1.80 -5.78 -7.97
C PHE A 20 2.61 -6.80 -7.21
N ASN A 21 3.37 -7.62 -7.96
CA ASN A 21 4.29 -8.60 -7.41
C ASN A 21 5.72 -8.20 -7.76
N SER A 22 6.64 -8.45 -6.85
CA SER A 22 8.05 -8.15 -7.07
C SER A 22 8.91 -9.05 -6.19
N ASN A 23 10.12 -9.32 -6.61
CA ASN A 23 11.11 -10.00 -5.77
C ASN A 23 11.80 -9.03 -4.81
N ASN A 24 11.68 -7.74 -5.04
CA ASN A 24 12.32 -6.70 -4.22
C ASN A 24 11.31 -5.59 -3.96
N LEU A 25 10.49 -5.78 -2.93
CA LEU A 25 9.53 -4.74 -2.55
C LEU A 25 10.24 -3.61 -1.80
N ILE A 26 9.91 -2.39 -2.18
CA ILE A 26 10.27 -1.20 -1.41
C ILE A 26 9.04 -0.82 -0.61
N VAL A 27 9.10 -1.00 0.70
CA VAL A 27 7.95 -0.76 1.58
C VAL A 27 7.97 0.69 2.05
N PRO A 28 6.93 1.48 1.71
CA PRO A 28 6.86 2.84 2.21
C PRO A 28 6.60 2.86 3.72
N HIS A 29 7.13 3.87 4.40
CA HIS A 29 6.89 4.02 5.83
C HIS A 29 5.67 4.90 6.11
N LEU A 30 5.20 4.85 7.34
CA LEU A 30 4.10 5.70 7.80
C LEU A 30 4.42 7.18 7.54
N GLY A 31 3.44 7.91 7.01
CA GLY A 31 3.58 9.32 6.73
C GLY A 31 4.28 9.64 5.43
N ALA A 32 4.77 8.63 4.70
CA ALA A 32 5.39 8.87 3.40
C ALA A 32 4.34 9.23 2.35
N ASP A 33 4.75 10.03 1.38
CA ASP A 33 3.93 10.30 0.20
C ASP A 33 4.23 9.27 -0.87
N VAL A 34 3.17 8.78 -1.52
CA VAL A 34 3.31 7.85 -2.65
C VAL A 34 2.46 8.35 -3.80
N ILE A 35 2.93 8.08 -5.01
CA ILE A 35 2.19 8.42 -6.23
C ILE A 35 1.70 7.11 -6.84
N VAL A 36 0.38 7.00 -7.01
CA VAL A 36 -0.24 5.84 -7.64
C VAL A 36 -1.15 6.35 -8.75
N ASN A 37 -0.86 5.95 -9.98
CA ASN A 37 -1.66 6.35 -11.15
C ASN A 37 -1.87 7.85 -11.22
N ASP A 38 -0.79 8.62 -11.08
CA ASP A 38 -0.76 10.09 -11.17
C ASP A 38 -1.48 10.83 -10.05
N LYS A 39 -1.87 10.13 -8.99
CA LYS A 39 -2.45 10.75 -7.81
C LYS A 39 -1.51 10.61 -6.62
N ILE A 40 -1.49 11.61 -5.76
CA ILE A 40 -0.66 11.63 -4.57
C ILE A 40 -1.48 11.17 -3.38
N TYR A 41 -0.91 10.24 -2.63
CA TYR A 41 -1.50 9.71 -1.40
C TYR A 41 -0.47 9.76 -0.29
N TYR A 42 -0.91 9.74 0.97
CA TYR A 42 0.01 9.53 2.07
C TYR A 42 -0.33 8.24 2.81
N VAL A 43 0.70 7.61 3.35
CA VAL A 43 0.60 6.31 4.00
C VAL A 43 0.11 6.47 5.43
N THR A 44 -1.02 5.83 5.75
CA THR A 44 -1.62 5.89 7.08
C THR A 44 -1.37 4.62 7.89
N ASP A 45 -1.11 3.49 7.23
CA ASP A 45 -0.81 2.25 7.91
C ASP A 45 -0.09 1.29 6.96
N VAL A 46 0.72 0.41 7.52
CA VAL A 46 1.42 -0.62 6.76
C VAL A 46 1.31 -1.92 7.53
N VAL A 47 0.78 -2.95 6.87
CA VAL A 47 0.64 -4.28 7.45
C VAL A 47 1.46 -5.26 6.62
N VAL A 48 2.39 -5.94 7.27
CA VAL A 48 3.25 -6.92 6.60
C VAL A 48 2.87 -8.30 7.12
N ALA A 49 2.54 -9.19 6.21
CA ALA A 49 2.26 -10.58 6.53
C ALA A 49 3.34 -11.46 5.93
N TYR A 50 3.83 -12.40 6.71
CA TYR A 50 4.85 -13.36 6.29
C TYR A 50 4.25 -14.74 6.19
N ASP A 51 4.39 -15.35 5.02
CA ASP A 51 4.09 -16.76 4.79
C ASP A 51 5.38 -17.50 4.52
N ASP A 52 5.30 -18.81 4.37
CA ASP A 52 6.48 -19.68 4.30
C ASP A 52 7.58 -19.17 3.37
N ASP A 53 7.22 -18.77 2.16
CA ASP A 53 8.20 -18.35 1.15
C ASP A 53 7.91 -16.95 0.59
N ALA A 54 6.95 -16.25 1.14
CA ALA A 54 6.50 -14.99 0.56
C ALA A 54 6.13 -13.96 1.62
N GLN A 55 6.17 -12.72 1.21
CA GLN A 55 5.79 -11.57 2.00
C GLN A 55 4.64 -10.86 1.30
N SER A 56 3.62 -10.49 2.06
CA SER A 56 2.52 -9.66 1.57
C SER A 56 2.52 -8.35 2.33
N VAL A 57 2.46 -7.24 1.62
CA VAL A 57 2.45 -5.91 2.23
C VAL A 57 1.18 -5.20 1.80
N ASP A 58 0.37 -4.82 2.77
CA ASP A 58 -0.82 -4.01 2.55
C ASP A 58 -0.57 -2.60 3.07
N VAL A 59 -0.65 -1.64 2.17
CA VAL A 59 -0.39 -0.24 2.48
C VAL A 59 -1.72 0.51 2.43
N MET A 60 -2.10 1.07 3.56
CA MET A 60 -3.29 1.91 3.64
C MET A 60 -2.90 3.35 3.36
N VAL A 61 -3.64 4.00 2.50
CA VAL A 61 -3.32 5.37 2.08
C VAL A 61 -4.55 6.25 2.09
N GLU A 62 -4.34 7.55 2.22
CA GLU A 62 -5.37 8.57 2.03
C GLU A 62 -4.96 9.49 0.90
N GLU A 63 -5.94 9.94 0.13
CA GLU A 63 -5.71 10.88 -0.96
C GLU A 63 -5.35 12.24 -0.39
N VAL A 64 -4.28 12.84 -0.94
CA VAL A 64 -3.90 14.20 -0.56
C VAL A 64 -4.76 15.16 -1.35
N ASN A 65 -5.58 15.94 -0.63
CA ASN A 65 -6.39 16.99 -1.24
C ASN A 65 -5.61 18.30 -1.18
N LEU A 66 -5.24 18.77 -2.35
CA LEU A 66 -4.55 20.06 -2.47
C LEU A 66 -5.54 21.17 -2.79
#